data_1b7921891bd8dd53b1f1d51bbe4c17d2
#
_entry.id   1b7921891bd8dd53b1f1d51bbe4c17d2
#
_cell.length_a   1.000
_cell.length_b   1.000
_cell.length_c   1.000
_cell.angle_alpha   90.00
_cell.angle_beta   90.00
_cell.angle_gamma   90.00
#
_symmetry.space_group_name_H-M   'P 1'
#
loop_
_entity.id
_entity.type
_entity.pdbx_description
1 polymer ?
#
loop_
_entity_poly.entity_id
_entity_poly.type
_entity_poly.pdbx_seq_one_letter_code
_entity_poly.pdbx_strand_id
1 'polypeptide(L)'
;FRVQSNALRVVAKGKGCHVAIGTDPVATDANFYVAAGEPETLAMTKASQVVASVTKGTTTVITAPEGMQMPFGIGDRITMVGANDSNYNTLISNTQVTAVNTTSDIGGNFQSSVTVEANTAGISTAFAANSGASVFATQRISVLQGKADAGGGGALYFQQIQNT
;
A
#
# COMPACT_ATOMS: atom_id res chain seq x y z
N PHE A 1 -4.12 -3.72 6.78
CA PHE A 1 -5.32 -4.43 6.31
C PHE A 1 -4.94 -5.44 5.24
N ARG A 2 -5.37 -6.68 5.41
CA ARG A 2 -5.14 -7.73 4.40
C ARG A 2 -6.12 -7.60 3.23
N VAL A 3 -5.66 -7.96 2.12
CA VAL A 3 -5.92 -7.90 0.69
C VAL A 3 -7.38 -8.01 0.17
N GLN A 4 -8.42 -8.24 0.93
CA GLN A 4 -9.72 -8.64 0.34
C GLN A 4 -10.85 -7.61 0.39
N SER A 5 -10.66 -6.47 1.04
CA SER A 5 -11.72 -5.47 1.13
C SER A 5 -11.30 -4.13 0.51
N ASN A 6 -12.13 -3.60 -0.35
CA ASN A 6 -11.95 -2.27 -0.95
C ASN A 6 -12.66 -1.18 -0.15
N ALA A 7 -13.29 -1.54 0.95
CA ALA A 7 -14.06 -0.61 1.76
C ALA A 7 -13.77 -0.78 3.25
N LEU A 8 -13.76 0.33 3.93
CA LEU A 8 -13.57 0.44 5.35
C LEU A 8 -14.76 1.18 5.96
N ARG A 9 -15.47 0.53 6.86
CA ARG A 9 -16.48 1.19 7.67
C ARG A 9 -15.81 1.85 8.86
N VAL A 10 -16.09 3.13 9.06
CA VAL A 10 -15.56 3.93 10.17
C VAL A 10 -16.69 4.54 10.98
N VAL A 11 -16.49 4.64 12.28
CA VAL A 11 -17.41 5.30 13.22
C VAL A 11 -16.60 6.10 14.22
N ALA A 12 -16.85 7.38 14.30
CA ALA A 12 -16.30 8.22 15.37
C ALA A 12 -17.17 8.11 16.63
N LYS A 13 -16.55 7.88 17.77
CA LYS A 13 -17.25 7.86 19.07
C LYS A 13 -16.79 9.04 19.94
N GLY A 14 -17.76 9.70 20.54
CA GLY A 14 -17.52 10.84 21.42
C GLY A 14 -17.45 12.16 20.65
N LYS A 15 -16.47 12.32 19.79
CA LYS A 15 -16.29 13.50 18.93
C LYS A 15 -16.07 13.06 17.47
N GLY A 16 -16.51 13.91 16.54
CA GLY A 16 -16.16 13.73 15.14
C GLY A 16 -14.67 13.90 14.90
N CYS A 17 -14.19 13.39 13.77
CA CYS A 17 -12.78 13.48 13.40
C CYS A 17 -12.62 13.68 11.90
N HIS A 18 -11.49 14.25 11.49
CA HIS A 18 -11.07 14.27 10.09
C HIS A 18 -10.22 13.05 9.79
N VAL A 19 -10.42 12.45 8.62
CA VAL A 19 -9.78 11.21 8.21
C VAL A 19 -9.09 11.42 6.87
N ALA A 20 -7.84 11.05 6.78
CA ALA A 20 -7.08 10.96 5.55
C ALA A 20 -6.66 9.51 5.29
N ILE A 21 -6.79 9.05 4.05
CA ILE A 21 -6.36 7.72 3.61
C ILE A 21 -5.32 7.91 2.51
N GLY A 22 -4.24 7.16 2.58
CA GLY A 22 -3.18 7.20 1.58
C GLY A 22 -1.98 6.37 2.00
N THR A 23 -0.88 6.56 1.30
CA THR A 23 0.36 5.83 1.55
C THR A 23 1.06 6.34 2.82
N ASP A 24 1.10 7.66 3.00
CA ASP A 24 1.61 8.32 4.22
C ASP A 24 0.75 9.54 4.57
N PRO A 25 -0.55 9.32 4.87
CA PRO A 25 -1.50 10.39 5.03
C PRO A 25 -1.24 11.16 6.32
N VAL A 26 -1.44 12.47 6.28
CA VAL A 26 -1.53 13.35 7.44
C VAL A 26 -2.92 13.98 7.42
N ALA A 27 -3.75 13.63 8.40
CA ALA A 27 -5.09 14.20 8.47
C ALA A 27 -5.04 15.68 8.90
N THR A 28 -5.79 16.51 8.19
CA THR A 28 -5.98 17.94 8.44
C THR A 28 -7.47 18.24 8.55
N ASP A 29 -7.83 19.45 8.93
CA ASP A 29 -9.22 19.93 8.99
C ASP A 29 -9.89 20.08 7.61
N ALA A 30 -9.09 20.03 6.53
CA ALA A 30 -9.58 20.01 5.16
C ALA A 30 -9.93 18.60 4.65
N ASN A 31 -9.61 17.54 5.41
CA ASN A 31 -9.91 16.17 5.01
C ASN A 31 -11.35 15.76 5.36
N PHE A 32 -11.73 14.57 4.88
CA PHE A 32 -13.07 14.03 5.09
C PHE A 32 -13.44 13.97 6.59
N TYR A 33 -14.58 14.54 6.93
CA TYR A 33 -15.08 14.60 8.29
C TYR A 33 -16.04 13.45 8.58
N VAL A 34 -15.77 12.69 9.62
CA VAL A 34 -16.63 11.64 10.15
C VAL A 34 -17.33 12.18 11.39
N ALA A 35 -18.65 12.31 11.31
CA ALA A 35 -19.46 12.79 12.43
C ALA A 35 -19.51 11.75 13.58
N ALA A 36 -19.66 12.23 14.81
CA ALA A 36 -19.76 11.35 15.96
C ALA A 36 -21.05 10.52 15.92
N GLY A 37 -20.90 9.20 16.05
CA GLY A 37 -22.02 8.27 16.08
C GLY A 37 -22.55 7.83 14.71
N GLU A 38 -22.12 8.46 13.63
CA GLU A 38 -22.55 8.11 12.28
C GLU A 38 -21.54 7.17 11.61
N PRO A 39 -21.98 6.03 11.07
CA PRO A 39 -21.12 5.14 10.33
C PRO A 39 -20.90 5.65 8.91
N GLU A 40 -19.64 5.73 8.50
CA GLU A 40 -19.23 6.09 7.15
C GLU A 40 -18.50 4.93 6.48
N THR A 41 -18.60 4.85 5.15
CA THR A 41 -17.87 3.85 4.37
C THR A 41 -16.88 4.55 3.45
N LEU A 42 -15.59 4.28 3.70
CA LEU A 42 -14.50 4.85 2.94
C LEU A 42 -13.97 3.81 1.93
N ALA A 43 -13.86 4.20 0.67
CA ALA A 43 -13.26 3.38 -0.35
C ALA A 43 -11.73 3.43 -0.22
N MET A 44 -11.10 2.25 -0.38
CA MET A 44 -9.64 2.13 -0.45
C MET A 44 -9.24 1.70 -1.85
N THR A 45 -8.33 2.43 -2.46
CA THR A 45 -7.78 2.02 -3.77
C THR A 45 -6.76 0.91 -3.55
N LYS A 46 -6.95 -0.21 -4.24
CA LYS A 46 -5.99 -1.31 -4.25
C LYS A 46 -5.27 -1.34 -5.58
N ALA A 47 -4.08 -0.74 -5.62
CA ALA A 47 -3.15 -1.05 -6.67
C ALA A 47 -2.40 -2.33 -6.31
N SER A 48 -2.40 -3.31 -7.21
CA SER A 48 -1.64 -4.55 -7.04
C SER A 48 -1.13 -5.05 -8.38
N GLN A 49 0.01 -5.76 -8.37
CA GLN A 49 0.60 -6.34 -9.55
C GLN A 49 1.34 -7.63 -9.22
N VAL A 50 1.22 -8.61 -10.10
CA VAL A 50 2.03 -9.83 -10.05
C VAL A 50 3.49 -9.48 -10.34
N VAL A 51 4.41 -10.18 -9.71
CA VAL A 51 5.85 -9.97 -9.85
C VAL A 51 6.46 -11.04 -10.75
N ALA A 52 7.11 -10.61 -11.81
CA ALA A 52 7.86 -11.51 -12.70
C ALA A 52 9.28 -11.75 -12.20
N SER A 53 9.94 -10.70 -11.70
CA SER A 53 11.30 -10.82 -11.19
C SER A 53 11.60 -9.79 -10.10
N VAL A 54 12.59 -10.14 -9.29
CA VAL A 54 13.17 -9.25 -8.29
C VAL A 54 14.69 -9.25 -8.47
N THR A 55 15.25 -8.07 -8.77
CA THR A 55 16.70 -7.86 -8.80
C THR A 55 17.14 -7.39 -7.42
N LYS A 56 17.94 -8.23 -6.77
CA LYS A 56 18.47 -7.98 -5.42
C LYS A 56 19.51 -6.87 -5.42
N GLY A 57 19.55 -6.10 -4.35
CA GLY A 57 20.53 -5.04 -4.17
C GLY A 57 20.33 -4.30 -2.85
N THR A 58 21.13 -3.26 -2.63
CA THR A 58 20.93 -2.30 -1.54
C THR A 58 19.61 -1.53 -1.71
N THR A 59 19.19 -1.35 -2.96
CA THR A 59 17.83 -1.05 -3.38
C THR A 59 17.35 -2.21 -4.25
N THR A 60 16.07 -2.53 -4.17
CA THR A 60 15.49 -3.68 -4.86
C THR A 60 14.67 -3.24 -6.06
N VAL A 61 14.88 -3.86 -7.21
CA VAL A 61 14.05 -3.64 -8.41
C VAL A 61 13.05 -4.77 -8.53
N ILE A 62 11.77 -4.41 -8.64
CA ILE A 62 10.64 -5.32 -8.80
C ILE A 62 10.05 -5.10 -10.18
N THR A 63 9.98 -6.14 -10.99
CA THR A 63 9.56 -6.07 -12.38
C THR A 63 8.23 -6.78 -12.58
N ALA A 64 7.31 -6.14 -13.30
CA ALA A 64 6.06 -6.72 -13.72
C ALA A 64 6.26 -7.76 -14.84
N PRO A 65 5.30 -8.66 -15.06
CA PRO A 65 5.28 -9.47 -16.28
C PRO A 65 5.29 -8.59 -17.53
N GLU A 66 5.82 -9.14 -18.60
CA GLU A 66 5.84 -8.50 -19.91
C GLU A 66 4.44 -8.04 -20.32
N GLY A 67 4.35 -6.85 -20.88
CA GLY A 67 3.09 -6.22 -21.26
C GLY A 67 2.26 -5.63 -20.12
N MET A 68 2.69 -5.81 -18.87
CA MET A 68 1.98 -5.27 -17.70
C MET A 68 2.70 -4.07 -17.09
N GLN A 69 1.92 -3.08 -16.66
CA GLN A 69 2.44 -1.88 -16.01
C GLN A 69 2.40 -2.02 -14.49
N MET A 70 3.44 -1.53 -13.82
CA MET A 70 3.42 -1.32 -12.37
C MET A 70 2.50 -0.15 -12.03
N PRO A 71 1.42 -0.36 -11.24
CA PRO A 71 0.44 0.69 -10.94
C PRO A 71 0.84 1.53 -9.71
N PHE A 72 2.14 1.75 -9.53
CA PHE A 72 2.70 2.48 -8.39
C PHE A 72 3.49 3.69 -8.85
N GLY A 73 3.38 4.77 -8.07
CA GLY A 73 4.15 6.00 -8.27
C GLY A 73 5.31 6.13 -7.29
N ILE A 74 6.23 7.08 -7.56
CA ILE A 74 7.28 7.45 -6.61
C ILE A 74 6.63 7.99 -5.33
N GLY A 75 7.09 7.51 -4.18
CA GLY A 75 6.53 7.84 -2.87
C GLY A 75 5.50 6.85 -2.35
N ASP A 76 4.91 6.03 -3.21
CA ASP A 76 4.02 4.97 -2.77
C ASP A 76 4.75 3.96 -1.88
N ARG A 77 4.02 3.39 -0.91
CA ARG A 77 4.53 2.29 -0.11
C ARG A 77 3.89 1.00 -0.55
N ILE A 78 4.71 -0.01 -0.74
CA ILE A 78 4.26 -1.32 -1.22
C ILE A 78 4.69 -2.46 -0.29
N THR A 79 3.93 -3.54 -0.36
CA THR A 79 4.21 -4.78 0.37
C THR A 79 4.12 -5.95 -0.59
N MET A 80 5.09 -6.86 -0.51
CA MET A 80 5.13 -8.11 -1.27
C MET A 80 4.55 -9.26 -0.47
N VAL A 81 3.87 -10.16 -1.15
CA VAL A 81 3.40 -11.46 -0.60
C VAL A 81 3.60 -12.56 -1.62
N GLY A 82 3.69 -13.79 -1.12
CA GLY A 82 3.74 -14.98 -1.97
C GLY A 82 5.09 -15.25 -2.63
N ALA A 83 6.17 -14.58 -2.21
CA ALA A 83 7.50 -14.91 -2.68
C ALA A 83 7.93 -16.30 -2.19
N ASN A 84 8.76 -16.98 -2.97
CA ASN A 84 9.32 -18.28 -2.67
C ASN A 84 10.21 -18.33 -1.40
N ASP A 85 10.80 -17.20 -1.03
CA ASP A 85 11.54 -17.00 0.22
C ASP A 85 10.83 -15.89 1.02
N SER A 86 10.46 -16.19 2.26
CA SER A 86 9.77 -15.27 3.15
C SER A 86 10.54 -14.00 3.47
N ASN A 87 11.88 -14.00 3.30
CA ASN A 87 12.71 -12.81 3.48
C ASN A 87 12.34 -11.70 2.49
N TYR A 88 11.96 -12.04 1.25
CA TYR A 88 11.44 -11.03 0.31
C TYR A 88 10.18 -10.37 0.85
N ASN A 89 9.22 -11.17 1.36
CA ASN A 89 7.99 -10.65 1.92
C ASN A 89 8.23 -9.76 3.15
N THR A 90 9.23 -10.11 3.96
CA THR A 90 9.59 -9.37 5.17
C THR A 90 10.28 -8.05 4.85
N LEU A 91 11.28 -8.08 3.96
CA LEU A 91 12.07 -6.89 3.61
C LEU A 91 11.31 -5.93 2.70
N ILE A 92 10.45 -6.47 1.81
CA ILE A 92 9.58 -5.66 0.95
C ILE A 92 8.20 -5.52 1.61
N SER A 93 8.19 -5.06 2.85
CA SER A 93 6.97 -4.80 3.61
C SER A 93 6.90 -3.32 3.95
N ASN A 94 5.87 -2.64 3.45
CA ASN A 94 5.67 -1.20 3.64
C ASN A 94 6.90 -0.36 3.23
N THR A 95 7.59 -0.77 2.17
CA THR A 95 8.77 -0.10 1.63
C THR A 95 8.39 0.95 0.61
N GLN A 96 9.16 2.03 0.52
CA GLN A 96 8.88 3.15 -0.37
C GLN A 96 9.40 2.88 -1.78
N VAL A 97 8.59 3.26 -2.78
CA VAL A 97 8.97 3.31 -4.19
C VAL A 97 9.79 4.57 -4.44
N THR A 98 11.03 4.41 -4.90
CA THR A 98 11.97 5.51 -5.16
C THR A 98 12.14 5.83 -6.63
N ALA A 99 11.86 4.86 -7.51
CA ALA A 99 11.86 5.08 -8.96
C ALA A 99 10.83 4.19 -9.65
N VAL A 100 10.33 4.67 -10.77
CA VAL A 100 9.45 3.93 -11.68
C VAL A 100 10.11 3.96 -13.05
N ASN A 101 10.33 2.79 -13.63
CA ASN A 101 10.94 2.65 -14.95
C ASN A 101 10.01 1.89 -15.88
N THR A 102 9.95 2.38 -17.10
CA THR A 102 9.26 1.73 -18.21
C THR A 102 10.25 1.63 -19.36
N THR A 103 10.51 0.42 -19.81
CA THR A 103 11.40 0.16 -20.95
C THR A 103 10.63 -0.58 -22.01
N SER A 104 10.89 -0.23 -23.28
CA SER A 104 10.54 -1.05 -24.42
C SER A 104 11.84 -1.67 -24.94
N ASP A 105 11.84 -2.96 -25.21
CA ASP A 105 12.97 -3.59 -25.88
C ASP A 105 12.92 -3.32 -27.40
N ILE A 106 13.94 -3.80 -28.12
CA ILE A 106 14.06 -3.66 -29.58
C ILE A 106 12.91 -4.38 -30.32
N GLY A 107 12.26 -5.35 -29.66
CA GLY A 107 11.08 -6.07 -30.17
C GLY A 107 9.76 -5.37 -29.89
N GLY A 108 9.78 -4.22 -29.20
CA GLY A 108 8.58 -3.49 -28.79
C GLY A 108 7.89 -4.07 -27.56
N ASN A 109 8.55 -5.01 -26.86
CA ASN A 109 8.02 -5.57 -25.63
C ASN A 109 8.11 -4.52 -24.52
N PHE A 110 6.99 -4.31 -23.87
CA PHE A 110 6.87 -3.38 -22.79
C PHE A 110 7.22 -4.05 -21.46
N GLN A 111 8.12 -3.47 -20.69
CA GLN A 111 8.44 -3.92 -19.35
C GLN A 111 8.42 -2.75 -18.36
N SER A 112 7.67 -2.91 -17.30
CA SER A 112 7.57 -1.93 -16.22
C SER A 112 8.16 -2.46 -14.93
N SER A 113 8.90 -1.61 -14.22
CA SER A 113 9.50 -1.95 -12.94
C SER A 113 9.45 -0.78 -11.97
N VAL A 114 9.52 -1.10 -10.68
CA VAL A 114 9.70 -0.13 -9.60
C VAL A 114 10.95 -0.45 -8.81
N THR A 115 11.66 0.58 -8.38
CA THR A 115 12.76 0.46 -7.42
C THR A 115 12.24 0.84 -6.04
N VAL A 116 12.59 0.05 -5.04
CA VAL A 116 12.20 0.28 -3.64
C VAL A 116 13.42 0.37 -2.74
N GLU A 117 13.25 1.03 -1.59
CA GLU A 117 14.32 1.21 -0.59
C GLU A 117 14.77 -0.09 0.10
N ALA A 118 14.00 -1.17 -0.04
CA ALA A 118 14.33 -2.44 0.60
C ALA A 118 15.69 -2.97 0.17
N ASN A 119 16.52 -3.31 1.16
CA ASN A 119 17.82 -3.95 0.92
C ASN A 119 17.64 -5.47 0.94
N THR A 120 17.69 -6.09 -0.23
CA THR A 120 17.57 -7.54 -0.42
C THR A 120 18.89 -8.21 -0.77
N ALA A 121 20.03 -7.48 -0.73
CA ALA A 121 21.34 -8.00 -1.11
C ALA A 121 21.75 -9.24 -0.29
N GLY A 122 21.34 -9.30 0.97
CA GLY A 122 21.65 -10.41 1.89
C GLY A 122 20.81 -11.67 1.71
N ILE A 123 19.78 -11.66 0.86
CA ILE A 123 18.96 -12.85 0.63
C ILE A 123 19.76 -13.83 -0.23
N SER A 124 20.03 -15.03 0.29
CA SER A 124 20.78 -16.06 -0.45
C SER A 124 19.98 -16.67 -1.58
N THR A 125 18.69 -16.93 -1.34
CA THR A 125 17.77 -17.56 -2.32
C THR A 125 17.47 -16.61 -3.48
N ALA A 126 17.55 -17.10 -4.71
CA ALA A 126 17.09 -16.35 -5.87
C ALA A 126 15.55 -16.25 -5.86
N PHE A 127 15.01 -15.13 -6.34
CA PHE A 127 13.58 -14.99 -6.54
C PHE A 127 13.10 -15.94 -7.65
N ALA A 128 12.02 -16.68 -7.38
CA ALA A 128 11.41 -17.55 -8.36
C ALA A 128 10.23 -16.84 -9.04
N ALA A 129 10.34 -16.64 -10.34
CA ALA A 129 9.31 -15.97 -11.15
C ALA A 129 7.91 -16.63 -11.04
N ASN A 130 7.88 -17.95 -10.85
CA ASN A 130 6.63 -18.73 -10.76
C ASN A 130 6.11 -18.88 -9.32
N SER A 131 6.60 -18.10 -8.37
CA SER A 131 6.18 -18.16 -6.97
C SER A 131 4.74 -17.73 -6.76
N GLY A 132 4.13 -17.01 -7.71
CA GLY A 132 2.83 -16.36 -7.52
C GLY A 132 2.93 -15.09 -6.68
N ALA A 133 4.13 -14.56 -6.49
CA ALA A 133 4.34 -13.33 -5.75
C ALA A 133 3.60 -12.16 -6.37
N SER A 134 3.06 -11.32 -5.51
CA SER A 134 2.43 -10.06 -5.91
C SER A 134 2.82 -8.94 -4.96
N VAL A 135 2.79 -7.72 -5.47
CA VAL A 135 2.97 -6.49 -4.70
C VAL A 135 1.67 -5.71 -4.70
N PHE A 136 1.39 -5.03 -3.60
CA PHE A 136 0.20 -4.19 -3.47
C PHE A 136 0.54 -2.92 -2.70
N ALA A 137 -0.20 -1.84 -3.01
CA ALA A 137 -0.06 -0.59 -2.28
C ALA A 137 -0.47 -0.77 -0.82
N THR A 138 0.37 -0.30 0.09
CA THR A 138 0.07 -0.22 1.52
C THR A 138 -0.65 1.09 1.77
N GLN A 139 -1.89 1.03 2.23
CA GLN A 139 -2.66 2.21 2.62
C GLN A 139 -2.73 2.31 4.14
N ARG A 140 -2.62 3.54 4.62
CA ARG A 140 -2.72 3.92 6.03
C ARG A 140 -3.87 4.89 6.22
N ILE A 141 -4.36 4.95 7.43
CA ILE A 141 -5.35 5.93 7.84
C ILE A 141 -4.68 6.83 8.88
N SER A 142 -4.77 8.12 8.65
CA SER A 142 -4.46 9.15 9.64
C SER A 142 -5.75 9.77 10.14
N VAL A 143 -5.80 10.11 11.41
CA VAL A 143 -6.96 10.68 12.05
C VAL A 143 -6.55 11.94 12.80
N LEU A 144 -7.23 13.05 12.50
CA LEU A 144 -7.18 14.27 13.27
C LEU A 144 -8.49 14.40 14.02
N GLN A 145 -8.43 14.33 15.32
CA GLN A 145 -9.60 14.60 16.17
C GLN A 145 -9.96 16.07 16.07
N GLY A 146 -11.23 16.37 15.84
CA GLY A 146 -11.73 17.74 15.80
C GLY A 146 -11.38 18.50 17.07
N LYS A 147 -10.90 19.71 16.92
CA LYS A 147 -10.72 20.68 18.00
C LYS A 147 -12.11 20.97 18.57
N ALA A 148 -12.50 20.29 19.60
CA ALA A 148 -13.73 20.61 20.28
C ALA A 148 -13.52 20.53 21.77
N ASP A 149 -13.87 21.58 22.40
CA ASP A 149 -14.23 21.76 23.82
C ASP A 149 -13.54 20.85 24.85
N ALA A 150 -12.97 21.47 25.84
CA ALA A 150 -12.27 20.84 26.96
C ALA A 150 -13.09 19.66 27.55
N GLY A 151 -12.52 18.44 27.48
CA GLY A 151 -13.01 17.32 28.26
C GLY A 151 -13.57 16.14 27.45
N GLY A 152 -12.72 15.19 27.14
CA GLY A 152 -13.11 13.88 26.65
C GLY A 152 -12.41 13.47 25.34
N GLY A 153 -11.72 12.34 25.37
CA GLY A 153 -11.13 11.71 24.19
C GLY A 153 -12.20 11.15 23.26
N GLY A 154 -12.04 11.35 21.97
CA GLY A 154 -12.78 10.61 20.95
C GLY A 154 -11.98 9.38 20.50
N ALA A 155 -12.65 8.39 19.94
CA ALA A 155 -12.05 7.22 19.33
C ALA A 155 -12.63 7.02 17.93
N LEU A 156 -11.79 6.63 16.98
CA LEU A 156 -12.24 6.15 15.68
C LEU A 156 -12.20 4.62 15.70
N TYR A 157 -13.36 4.02 15.47
CA TYR A 157 -13.49 2.59 15.25
C TYR A 157 -13.56 2.33 13.76
N PHE A 158 -12.88 1.29 13.32
CA PHE A 158 -12.91 0.90 11.91
C PHE A 158 -13.05 -0.61 11.78
N GLN A 159 -13.80 -1.02 10.78
CA GLN A 159 -14.03 -2.40 10.41
C GLN A 159 -13.86 -2.55 8.91
N GLN A 160 -13.07 -3.52 8.50
CA GLN A 160 -12.97 -3.90 7.10
C GLN A 160 -14.27 -4.57 6.66
N ILE A 161 -14.89 -4.07 5.58
CA ILE A 161 -16.10 -4.67 5.02
C ILE A 161 -15.67 -5.62 3.91
N GLN A 162 -16.04 -6.89 4.02
CA GLN A 162 -15.94 -7.82 2.91
C GLN A 162 -17.11 -7.58 1.96
N ASN A 163 -16.81 -7.29 0.69
CA ASN A 163 -17.81 -7.42 -0.34
C ASN A 163 -17.98 -8.91 -0.63
N THR A 164 -19.14 -9.44 -0.29
CA THR A 164 -19.59 -10.79 -0.68
C THR A 164 -19.89 -10.83 -2.16
#